data_d105dd12a27e82b2f1786bf129619344
#
_entry.id   d105dd12a27e82b2f1786bf129619344
#
_cell.length_a   1.000
_cell.length_b   1.000
_cell.length_c   1.000
_cell.angle_alpha   90.00
_cell.angle_beta   90.00
_cell.angle_gamma   90.00
#
_symmetry.space_group_name_H-M   'P 1'
#
loop_
_entity.id
_entity.type
_entity.pdbx_description
1 polymer ?
#
loop_
_entity_poly.entity_id
_entity_poly.type
_entity_poly.pdbx_seq_one_letter_code
_entity_poly.pdbx_strand_id
1 'polypeptide(L)'
;HIGWAYFANGKAEHHAELANYVNSISSTPVAIALDGEWGLSMRMPDTPRFPKNMMLGAVQDDMLIYEYGREMARECKEIGVNVNFAPTADVNSNPLNPVIGTRSFGEDAENVAHKVVAYSRGLEDGGVLSVAKHFPGHGDTEKDSHKTLPIVDRSLASIESIDLVPFQAYTNAGLSGVMVGHLQIPALKTGNNPTSLTPSVVTGLLKQ
;
A
#
# COMPACT_ATOMS: atom_id res chain seq x y z
N HIS A 1 -5.18 3.57 -26.06
CA HIS A 1 -4.13 2.74 -25.48
C HIS A 1 -4.39 2.63 -23.96
N ILE A 2 -4.45 1.39 -23.44
CA ILE A 2 -4.54 1.11 -21.99
C ILE A 2 -3.14 0.75 -21.53
N GLY A 3 -2.61 1.49 -20.54
CA GLY A 3 -1.27 1.22 -19.98
C GLY A 3 -1.31 0.40 -18.70
N TRP A 4 -2.49 0.29 -18.05
CA TRP A 4 -2.67 -0.36 -16.76
C TRP A 4 -3.93 -1.21 -16.73
N ALA A 5 -3.88 -2.34 -16.04
CA ALA A 5 -5.04 -3.16 -15.68
C ALA A 5 -5.01 -3.45 -14.18
N TYR A 6 -6.18 -3.43 -13.54
CA TYR A 6 -6.33 -3.81 -12.15
C TYR A 6 -7.10 -5.12 -12.03
N PHE A 7 -6.52 -6.09 -11.33
CA PHE A 7 -7.15 -7.36 -11.07
C PHE A 7 -7.86 -7.34 -9.72
N ALA A 8 -9.16 -7.57 -9.76
CA ALA A 8 -10.01 -7.69 -8.57
C ALA A 8 -10.05 -9.15 -8.06
N ASN A 9 -11.15 -9.54 -7.43
CA ASN A 9 -11.34 -10.90 -6.92
C ASN A 9 -11.47 -11.93 -8.04
N GLY A 10 -10.98 -13.14 -7.82
CA GLY A 10 -11.07 -14.24 -8.80
C GLY A 10 -10.33 -15.48 -8.36
N LYS A 11 -10.01 -16.35 -9.34
CA LYS A 11 -9.12 -17.50 -9.20
C LYS A 11 -7.76 -17.17 -9.80
N ALA A 12 -6.69 -17.69 -9.20
CA ALA A 12 -5.32 -17.44 -9.66
C ALA A 12 -5.11 -17.85 -11.13
N GLU A 13 -5.61 -19.01 -11.52
CA GLU A 13 -5.53 -19.50 -12.91
C GLU A 13 -6.15 -18.53 -13.93
N HIS A 14 -7.37 -18.04 -13.65
CA HIS A 14 -8.04 -17.08 -14.54
C HIS A 14 -7.30 -15.74 -14.66
N HIS A 15 -6.64 -15.30 -13.57
CA HIS A 15 -5.82 -14.08 -13.60
C HIS A 15 -4.58 -14.27 -14.47
N ALA A 16 -3.91 -15.42 -14.36
CA ALA A 16 -2.77 -15.76 -15.20
C ALA A 16 -3.15 -15.83 -16.69
N GLU A 17 -4.27 -16.48 -17.02
CA GLU A 17 -4.80 -16.52 -18.37
C GLU A 17 -5.10 -15.12 -18.92
N LEU A 18 -5.78 -14.29 -18.12
CA LEU A 18 -6.12 -12.92 -18.50
C LEU A 18 -4.88 -12.05 -18.69
N ALA A 19 -3.89 -12.17 -17.81
CA ALA A 19 -2.61 -11.46 -17.92
C ALA A 19 -1.88 -11.83 -19.22
N ASN A 20 -1.80 -13.11 -19.53
CA ASN A 20 -1.22 -13.61 -20.78
C ASN A 20 -1.97 -13.09 -22.00
N TYR A 21 -3.31 -13.13 -21.96
CA TYR A 21 -4.14 -12.64 -23.06
C TYR A 21 -3.93 -11.13 -23.28
N VAL A 22 -4.02 -10.31 -22.23
CA VAL A 22 -3.83 -8.85 -22.32
C VAL A 22 -2.47 -8.51 -22.89
N ASN A 23 -1.40 -9.16 -22.44
CA ASN A 23 -0.05 -8.91 -22.95
C ASN A 23 0.12 -9.41 -24.40
N SER A 24 -0.56 -10.49 -24.81
CA SER A 24 -0.46 -11.02 -26.17
C SER A 24 -1.08 -10.10 -27.24
N ILE A 25 -2.09 -9.31 -26.88
CA ILE A 25 -2.78 -8.39 -27.80
C ILE A 25 -2.27 -6.95 -27.72
N SER A 26 -1.41 -6.65 -26.75
CA SER A 26 -0.90 -5.30 -26.48
C SER A 26 0.42 -5.09 -27.19
N SER A 27 0.56 -3.97 -27.91
CA SER A 27 1.80 -3.56 -28.55
C SER A 27 2.89 -3.05 -27.55
N THR A 28 2.46 -2.71 -26.35
CA THR A 28 3.32 -2.29 -25.24
C THR A 28 2.93 -3.11 -24.01
N PRO A 29 3.88 -3.57 -23.20
CA PRO A 29 3.57 -4.30 -21.98
C PRO A 29 2.62 -3.51 -21.09
N VAL A 30 1.59 -4.17 -20.57
CA VAL A 30 0.59 -3.57 -19.69
C VAL A 30 1.00 -3.80 -18.24
N ALA A 31 0.99 -2.74 -17.43
CA ALA A 31 1.18 -2.86 -15.99
C ALA A 31 -0.08 -3.49 -15.38
N ILE A 32 0.08 -4.65 -14.75
CA ILE A 32 -1.03 -5.38 -14.11
C ILE A 32 -0.86 -5.28 -12.61
N ALA A 33 -1.87 -4.68 -11.96
CA ALA A 33 -1.87 -4.40 -10.54
C ALA A 33 -2.95 -5.15 -9.79
N LEU A 34 -2.70 -5.43 -8.50
CA LEU A 34 -3.70 -5.92 -7.56
C LEU A 34 -3.45 -5.37 -6.14
N ASP A 35 -4.43 -5.52 -5.24
CA ASP A 35 -4.23 -5.38 -3.80
C ASP A 35 -3.92 -6.74 -3.17
N GLY A 36 -2.68 -6.98 -2.83
CA GLY A 36 -2.22 -8.19 -2.15
C GLY A 36 -1.49 -7.84 -0.85
N GLU A 37 -2.15 -7.13 0.08
CA GLU A 37 -1.53 -6.61 1.30
C GLU A 37 -0.98 -7.71 2.21
N TRP A 38 -1.67 -8.86 2.28
CA TRP A 38 -1.24 -10.07 2.99
C TRP A 38 -1.23 -11.30 2.07
N GLY A 39 -0.80 -11.11 0.84
CA GLY A 39 -0.72 -12.14 -0.18
C GLY A 39 -1.90 -12.16 -1.13
N LEU A 40 -1.81 -13.01 -2.14
CA LEU A 40 -2.85 -13.15 -3.15
C LEU A 40 -4.20 -13.58 -2.56
N SER A 41 -4.19 -14.32 -1.44
CA SER A 41 -5.40 -14.79 -0.76
C SER A 41 -6.36 -13.68 -0.33
N MET A 42 -5.89 -12.42 -0.28
CA MET A 42 -6.76 -11.25 -0.12
C MET A 42 -7.80 -11.14 -1.24
N ARG A 43 -7.44 -11.56 -2.46
CA ARG A 43 -8.26 -11.46 -3.67
C ARG A 43 -8.62 -12.82 -4.28
N MET A 44 -7.79 -13.83 -4.05
CA MET A 44 -7.84 -15.17 -4.65
C MET A 44 -7.84 -16.22 -3.55
N PRO A 45 -9.02 -16.69 -3.11
CA PRO A 45 -9.15 -17.61 -1.95
C PRO A 45 -8.47 -18.98 -2.14
N ASP A 46 -8.13 -19.32 -3.39
CA ASP A 46 -7.45 -20.56 -3.80
C ASP A 46 -5.91 -20.50 -3.70
N THR A 47 -5.36 -19.40 -3.17
CA THR A 47 -3.92 -19.22 -2.95
C THR A 47 -3.52 -19.34 -1.48
N PRO A 48 -2.22 -19.51 -1.17
CA PRO A 48 -1.74 -19.59 0.20
C PRO A 48 -2.16 -18.39 1.04
N ARG A 49 -2.48 -18.63 2.31
CA ARG A 49 -2.88 -17.58 3.26
C ARG A 49 -1.71 -17.21 4.16
N PHE A 50 -1.39 -15.93 4.19
CA PHE A 50 -0.40 -15.35 5.09
C PHE A 50 -1.05 -14.57 6.23
N PRO A 51 -0.29 -14.35 7.32
CA PRO A 51 -0.74 -13.48 8.41
C PRO A 51 -1.01 -12.05 7.91
N LYS A 52 -1.93 -11.36 8.58
CA LYS A 52 -2.10 -9.92 8.34
C LYS A 52 -0.93 -9.11 8.90
N ASN A 53 -0.72 -7.92 8.37
CA ASN A 53 0.45 -7.08 8.64
C ASN A 53 0.65 -6.77 10.13
N MET A 54 -0.42 -6.60 10.92
CA MET A 54 -0.30 -6.38 12.37
C MET A 54 0.45 -7.52 13.08
N MET A 55 0.24 -8.76 12.66
CA MET A 55 0.97 -9.91 13.20
C MET A 55 2.43 -9.90 12.71
N LEU A 56 2.67 -9.52 11.46
CA LEU A 56 4.02 -9.39 10.90
C LEU A 56 4.80 -8.24 11.55
N GLY A 57 4.11 -7.18 12.00
CA GLY A 57 4.69 -6.08 12.75
C GLY A 57 5.34 -6.50 14.09
N ALA A 58 4.90 -7.61 14.67
CA ALA A 58 5.49 -8.18 15.89
C ALA A 58 6.79 -8.98 15.65
N VAL A 59 7.12 -9.30 14.40
CA VAL A 59 8.36 -10.01 14.02
C VAL A 59 9.55 -9.07 14.24
N GLN A 60 10.55 -9.52 15.00
CA GLN A 60 11.71 -8.69 15.33
C GLN A 60 12.78 -8.65 14.22
N ASP A 61 12.88 -9.73 13.45
CA ASP A 61 13.84 -9.84 12.36
C ASP A 61 13.27 -9.33 11.05
N ASP A 62 13.71 -8.14 10.63
CA ASP A 62 13.26 -7.50 9.39
C ASP A 62 13.67 -8.30 8.12
N MET A 63 14.66 -9.19 8.22
CA MET A 63 14.99 -10.10 7.10
C MET A 63 13.84 -11.06 6.80
N LEU A 64 13.09 -11.51 7.80
CA LEU A 64 11.91 -12.34 7.56
C LEU A 64 10.79 -11.54 6.84
N ILE A 65 10.69 -10.25 7.09
CA ILE A 65 9.74 -9.37 6.38
C ILE A 65 10.19 -9.13 4.94
N TYR A 66 11.51 -8.98 4.72
CA TYR A 66 12.08 -8.92 3.37
C TYR A 66 11.82 -10.22 2.59
N GLU A 67 12.09 -11.39 3.18
CA GLU A 67 11.82 -12.68 2.54
C GLU A 67 10.32 -12.89 2.27
N TYR A 68 9.46 -12.43 3.16
CA TYR A 68 8.02 -12.40 2.91
C TYR A 68 7.67 -11.53 1.68
N GLY A 69 8.29 -10.36 1.53
CA GLY A 69 8.14 -9.53 0.33
C GLY A 69 8.60 -10.25 -0.95
N ARG A 70 9.72 -10.99 -0.87
CA ARG A 70 10.24 -11.85 -1.96
C ARG A 70 9.23 -12.91 -2.38
N GLU A 71 8.61 -13.58 -1.39
CA GLU A 71 7.60 -14.60 -1.65
C GLU A 71 6.35 -13.99 -2.30
N MET A 72 5.91 -12.82 -1.83
CA MET A 72 4.80 -12.10 -2.46
C MET A 72 5.09 -11.73 -3.92
N ALA A 73 6.32 -11.33 -4.22
CA ALA A 73 6.72 -11.08 -5.60
C ALA A 73 6.67 -12.35 -6.46
N ARG A 74 7.12 -13.48 -5.91
CA ARG A 74 7.07 -14.77 -6.59
C ARG A 74 5.62 -15.14 -6.95
N GLU A 75 4.71 -15.07 -5.98
CA GLU A 75 3.29 -15.35 -6.20
C GLU A 75 2.66 -14.40 -7.23
N CYS A 76 2.91 -13.09 -7.11
CA CYS A 76 2.42 -12.09 -8.08
C CYS A 76 2.87 -12.40 -9.51
N LYS A 77 4.14 -12.76 -9.69
CA LYS A 77 4.69 -13.07 -11.01
C LYS A 77 4.09 -14.33 -11.63
N GLU A 78 3.76 -15.33 -10.83
CA GLU A 78 3.11 -16.57 -11.31
C GLU A 78 1.77 -16.30 -11.99
N ILE A 79 1.06 -15.25 -11.57
CA ILE A 79 -0.22 -14.84 -12.17
C ILE A 79 -0.11 -13.61 -13.10
N GLY A 80 1.12 -13.22 -13.47
CA GLY A 80 1.39 -12.12 -14.39
C GLY A 80 1.21 -10.71 -13.82
N VAL A 81 1.11 -10.57 -12.49
CA VAL A 81 1.04 -9.28 -11.79
C VAL A 81 2.45 -8.71 -11.61
N ASN A 82 2.62 -7.44 -11.94
CA ASN A 82 3.89 -6.73 -11.85
C ASN A 82 3.85 -5.47 -10.97
N VAL A 83 2.68 -5.13 -10.41
CA VAL A 83 2.50 -4.05 -9.43
C VAL A 83 1.61 -4.55 -8.29
N ASN A 84 2.08 -4.48 -7.05
CA ASN A 84 1.26 -4.75 -5.88
C ASN A 84 0.94 -3.45 -5.14
N PHE A 85 -0.34 -3.13 -4.96
CA PHE A 85 -0.78 -2.01 -4.12
C PHE A 85 -0.62 -2.36 -2.64
N ALA A 86 0.61 -2.58 -2.26
CA ALA A 86 1.13 -2.90 -0.93
C ALA A 86 2.57 -2.38 -0.79
N PRO A 87 3.02 -2.09 0.43
CA PRO A 87 2.38 -2.33 1.72
C PRO A 87 1.41 -1.23 2.16
N THR A 88 0.57 -1.54 3.17
CA THR A 88 -0.10 -0.52 3.98
C THR A 88 0.93 0.13 4.89
N ALA A 89 1.25 1.39 4.62
CA ALA A 89 2.22 2.19 5.37
C ALA A 89 1.55 3.05 6.47
N ASP A 90 0.24 2.96 6.61
CA ASP A 90 -0.52 3.65 7.65
C ASP A 90 -0.12 3.17 9.03
N VAL A 91 0.16 4.10 9.96
CA VAL A 91 0.38 3.82 11.38
C VAL A 91 -0.98 3.72 12.07
N ASN A 92 -1.30 2.58 12.71
CA ASN A 92 -2.59 2.37 13.37
C ASN A 92 -2.66 3.09 14.72
N SER A 93 -2.55 4.41 14.70
CA SER A 93 -2.52 5.26 15.88
C SER A 93 -3.87 5.39 16.61
N ASN A 94 -4.98 5.08 15.91
CA ASN A 94 -6.31 4.99 16.51
C ASN A 94 -6.77 3.51 16.54
N PRO A 95 -6.84 2.88 17.72
CA PRO A 95 -7.26 1.47 17.83
C PRO A 95 -8.72 1.23 17.41
N LEU A 96 -9.53 2.29 17.32
CA LEU A 96 -10.93 2.23 16.88
C LEU A 96 -11.07 2.41 15.35
N ASN A 97 -9.97 2.55 14.62
CA ASN A 97 -10.00 2.70 13.17
C ASN A 97 -10.65 1.49 12.49
N PRO A 98 -11.79 1.67 11.79
CA PRO A 98 -12.53 0.55 11.22
C PRO A 98 -11.95 0.05 9.89
N VAL A 99 -10.99 0.79 9.31
CA VAL A 99 -10.49 0.56 7.95
C VAL A 99 -9.08 -0.02 7.95
N ILE A 100 -8.18 0.56 8.70
CA ILE A 100 -6.77 0.16 8.75
C ILE A 100 -6.56 -1.00 9.70
N GLY A 101 -6.69 -0.80 11.01
CA GLY A 101 -6.61 -1.87 12.00
C GLY A 101 -5.49 -2.88 11.68
N THR A 102 -5.86 -4.15 11.54
CA THR A 102 -4.92 -5.25 11.29
C THR A 102 -4.21 -5.22 9.93
N ARG A 103 -4.55 -4.29 9.05
CA ARG A 103 -3.83 -4.05 7.78
C ARG A 103 -2.51 -3.31 7.99
N SER A 104 -2.39 -2.51 9.06
CA SER A 104 -1.14 -1.86 9.47
C SER A 104 -0.17 -2.85 10.10
N PHE A 105 1.13 -2.54 10.03
CA PHE A 105 2.17 -3.26 10.78
C PHE A 105 2.21 -2.89 12.27
N GLY A 106 1.47 -1.89 12.72
CA GLY A 106 1.38 -1.54 14.13
C GLY A 106 1.08 -0.08 14.42
N GLU A 107 1.25 0.29 15.67
CA GLU A 107 0.99 1.63 16.21
C GLU A 107 2.28 2.49 16.39
N ASP A 108 3.44 1.86 16.35
CA ASP A 108 4.74 2.52 16.42
C ASP A 108 5.23 2.90 15.02
N ALA A 109 5.43 4.19 14.77
CA ALA A 109 5.74 4.72 13.45
C ALA A 109 7.09 4.23 12.90
N GLU A 110 8.10 4.10 13.77
CA GLU A 110 9.43 3.62 13.37
C GLU A 110 9.39 2.13 13.02
N ASN A 111 8.70 1.33 13.85
CA ASN A 111 8.52 -0.09 13.53
C ASN A 111 7.76 -0.27 12.21
N VAL A 112 6.68 0.48 12.00
CA VAL A 112 5.94 0.45 10.72
C VAL A 112 6.86 0.82 9.55
N ALA A 113 7.70 1.86 9.71
CA ALA A 113 8.64 2.28 8.68
C ALA A 113 9.65 1.17 8.32
N HIS A 114 10.22 0.49 9.32
CA HIS A 114 11.13 -0.63 9.10
C HIS A 114 10.46 -1.77 8.33
N LYS A 115 9.24 -2.18 8.74
CA LYS A 115 8.49 -3.26 8.08
C LYS A 115 8.11 -2.89 6.64
N VAL A 116 7.65 -1.66 6.44
CA VAL A 116 7.29 -1.12 5.11
C VAL A 116 8.48 -1.18 4.17
N VAL A 117 9.65 -0.70 4.60
CA VAL A 117 10.87 -0.72 3.77
C VAL A 117 11.35 -2.15 3.51
N ALA A 118 11.40 -3.00 4.53
CA ALA A 118 11.86 -4.39 4.37
C ALA A 118 10.97 -5.18 3.40
N TYR A 119 9.65 -5.12 3.59
CA TYR A 119 8.67 -5.76 2.70
C TYR A 119 8.79 -5.26 1.26
N SER A 120 8.84 -3.93 1.08
CA SER A 120 8.88 -3.32 -0.25
C SER A 120 10.17 -3.64 -1.00
N ARG A 121 11.32 -3.65 -0.32
CA ARG A 121 12.58 -4.11 -0.92
C ARG A 121 12.49 -5.55 -1.37
N GLY A 122 11.95 -6.44 -0.54
CA GLY A 122 11.75 -7.84 -0.92
C GLY A 122 10.86 -7.97 -2.16
N LEU A 123 9.77 -7.22 -2.21
CA LEU A 123 8.85 -7.21 -3.34
C LEU A 123 9.52 -6.73 -4.64
N GLU A 124 10.27 -5.62 -4.58
CA GLU A 124 10.94 -5.02 -5.75
C GLU A 124 12.15 -5.82 -6.20
N ASP A 125 12.96 -6.35 -5.30
CA ASP A 125 14.04 -7.29 -5.63
C ASP A 125 13.50 -8.60 -6.23
N GLY A 126 12.24 -8.93 -5.94
CA GLY A 126 11.49 -10.00 -6.59
C GLY A 126 10.95 -9.65 -7.98
N GLY A 127 11.05 -8.38 -8.41
CA GLY A 127 10.63 -7.87 -9.72
C GLY A 127 9.17 -7.45 -9.79
N VAL A 128 8.54 -7.08 -8.67
CA VAL A 128 7.19 -6.52 -8.59
C VAL A 128 7.24 -5.15 -7.92
N LEU A 129 6.69 -4.13 -8.57
CA LEU A 129 6.68 -2.77 -8.04
C LEU A 129 5.79 -2.68 -6.79
N SER A 130 6.31 -2.07 -5.73
CA SER A 130 5.58 -1.78 -4.51
C SER A 130 4.86 -0.44 -4.58
N VAL A 131 3.76 -0.30 -3.82
CA VAL A 131 3.03 0.97 -3.70
C VAL A 131 2.61 1.17 -2.25
N ALA A 132 3.32 2.03 -1.54
CA ALA A 132 2.99 2.38 -0.16
C ALA A 132 1.69 3.18 -0.08
N LYS A 133 0.80 2.85 0.84
CA LYS A 133 -0.53 3.46 0.97
C LYS A 133 -0.98 3.57 2.41
N HIS A 134 -1.82 4.55 2.74
CA HIS A 134 -2.53 5.57 1.94
C HIS A 134 -2.01 6.96 2.35
N PHE A 135 -1.13 7.52 1.56
CA PHE A 135 -0.49 8.82 1.84
C PHE A 135 -1.54 9.95 2.03
N PRO A 136 -1.37 10.85 3.00
CA PRO A 136 -0.27 10.98 3.95
C PRO A 136 -0.45 10.20 5.26
N GLY A 137 -1.44 9.33 5.38
CA GLY A 137 -1.74 8.48 6.52
C GLY A 137 -3.24 8.41 6.81
N HIS A 138 -3.76 7.17 6.89
CA HIS A 138 -5.17 6.87 7.14
C HIS A 138 -5.41 6.23 8.53
N GLY A 139 -4.35 6.08 9.32
CA GLY A 139 -4.39 5.27 10.55
C GLY A 139 -5.15 5.88 11.72
N ASP A 140 -5.43 7.19 11.69
CA ASP A 140 -6.15 7.91 12.76
C ASP A 140 -7.65 8.12 12.47
N THR A 141 -8.18 7.66 11.36
CA THR A 141 -9.57 7.94 10.98
C THR A 141 -10.58 7.08 11.73
N GLU A 142 -11.73 7.67 12.04
CA GLU A 142 -12.89 6.96 12.65
C GLU A 142 -13.91 6.52 11.60
N LYS A 143 -13.75 6.92 10.34
CA LYS A 143 -14.70 6.66 9.26
C LYS A 143 -14.04 6.02 8.05
N ASP A 144 -14.80 5.20 7.35
CA ASP A 144 -14.39 4.55 6.12
C ASP A 144 -14.42 5.53 4.94
N SER A 145 -13.27 5.72 4.29
CA SER A 145 -13.11 6.60 3.11
C SER A 145 -13.91 6.14 1.88
N HIS A 146 -14.35 4.89 1.84
CA HIS A 146 -15.23 4.40 0.77
C HIS A 146 -16.70 4.80 0.95
N LYS A 147 -17.07 5.24 2.15
CA LYS A 147 -18.47 5.61 2.48
C LYS A 147 -18.65 7.11 2.67
N THR A 148 -17.65 7.78 3.20
CA THR A 148 -17.66 9.22 3.47
C THR A 148 -16.24 9.74 3.31
N LEU A 149 -16.07 11.06 3.10
CA LEU A 149 -14.74 11.68 3.17
C LEU A 149 -14.30 11.74 4.65
N PRO A 150 -13.37 10.88 5.11
CA PRO A 150 -12.94 10.88 6.50
C PRO A 150 -12.05 12.09 6.77
N ILE A 151 -12.16 12.61 7.99
CA ILE A 151 -11.37 13.74 8.45
C ILE A 151 -10.27 13.21 9.36
N VAL A 152 -9.01 13.62 9.10
CA VAL A 152 -7.89 13.45 10.01
C VAL A 152 -7.66 14.81 10.69
N ASP A 153 -8.16 14.92 11.92
CA ASP A 153 -8.09 16.17 12.70
C ASP A 153 -6.86 16.15 13.63
N ARG A 154 -5.69 16.16 13.02
CA ARG A 154 -4.39 16.20 13.70
C ARG A 154 -3.64 17.48 13.39
N SER A 155 -2.74 17.88 14.32
CA SER A 155 -1.78 18.94 14.04
C SER A 155 -0.77 18.53 12.97
N LEU A 156 -0.21 19.48 12.24
CA LEU A 156 0.85 19.22 11.26
C LEU A 156 2.04 18.49 11.91
N ALA A 157 2.46 18.92 13.10
CA ALA A 157 3.55 18.29 13.83
C ALA A 157 3.27 16.80 14.14
N SER A 158 2.01 16.45 14.47
CA SER A 158 1.64 15.06 14.71
C SER A 158 1.64 14.24 13.42
N ILE A 159 1.18 14.81 12.30
CA ILE A 159 1.24 14.17 10.99
C ILE A 159 2.69 13.91 10.59
N GLU A 160 3.58 14.89 10.76
CA GLU A 160 5.00 14.78 10.42
C GLU A 160 5.73 13.75 11.29
N SER A 161 5.41 13.68 12.58
CA SER A 161 6.12 12.79 13.52
C SER A 161 5.56 11.38 13.62
N ILE A 162 4.39 11.11 13.07
CA ILE A 162 3.74 9.80 13.12
C ILE A 162 3.39 9.31 11.71
N ASP A 163 2.47 10.00 11.05
CA ASP A 163 1.85 9.47 9.83
C ASP A 163 2.81 9.47 8.63
N LEU A 164 3.67 10.50 8.51
CA LEU A 164 4.62 10.62 7.40
C LEU A 164 5.90 9.79 7.58
N VAL A 165 6.23 9.33 8.77
CA VAL A 165 7.48 8.60 9.05
C VAL A 165 7.66 7.38 8.12
N PRO A 166 6.69 6.47 7.98
CA PRO A 166 6.83 5.33 7.08
C PRO A 166 6.95 5.73 5.60
N PHE A 167 6.25 6.78 5.17
CA PHE A 167 6.31 7.26 3.78
C PHE A 167 7.66 7.92 3.47
N GLN A 168 8.22 8.68 4.41
CA GLN A 168 9.57 9.26 4.28
C GLN A 168 10.63 8.16 4.20
N ALA A 169 10.55 7.14 5.06
CA ALA A 169 11.45 6.00 5.02
C ALA A 169 11.36 5.26 3.67
N TYR A 170 10.13 5.05 3.17
CA TYR A 170 9.86 4.41 1.89
C TYR A 170 10.45 5.19 0.71
N THR A 171 10.21 6.49 0.63
CA THR A 171 10.73 7.35 -0.44
C THR A 171 12.25 7.51 -0.38
N ASN A 172 12.83 7.64 0.83
CA ASN A 172 14.27 7.69 1.04
C ASN A 172 14.97 6.37 0.63
N ALA A 173 14.27 5.25 0.71
CA ALA A 173 14.76 3.95 0.23
C ALA A 173 14.73 3.82 -1.31
N GLY A 174 14.19 4.80 -2.04
CA GLY A 174 14.12 4.82 -3.50
C GLY A 174 13.08 3.86 -4.09
N LEU A 175 12.01 3.55 -3.33
CA LEU A 175 10.97 2.60 -3.71
C LEU A 175 9.91 3.22 -4.65
N SER A 176 9.16 2.37 -5.38
CA SER A 176 8.58 2.73 -6.67
C SER A 176 7.35 3.62 -6.64
N GLY A 177 6.41 3.42 -5.72
CA GLY A 177 5.12 4.11 -5.83
C GLY A 177 4.47 4.47 -4.51
N VAL A 178 3.68 5.54 -4.52
CA VAL A 178 2.87 5.96 -3.37
C VAL A 178 1.43 6.19 -3.82
N MET A 179 0.49 5.56 -3.14
CA MET A 179 -0.95 5.77 -3.35
C MET A 179 -1.46 6.84 -2.39
N VAL A 180 -1.98 7.92 -2.95
CA VAL A 180 -2.59 9.01 -2.15
C VAL A 180 -3.98 8.60 -1.70
N GLY A 181 -4.23 8.69 -0.40
CA GLY A 181 -5.53 8.44 0.20
C GLY A 181 -6.58 9.50 -0.19
N HIS A 182 -7.84 9.19 0.08
CA HIS A 182 -8.96 10.10 -0.18
C HIS A 182 -9.47 10.64 1.16
N LEU A 183 -8.73 11.60 1.73
CA LEU A 183 -8.88 12.10 3.10
C LEU A 183 -9.06 13.61 3.10
N GLN A 184 -9.76 14.15 4.09
CA GLN A 184 -9.76 15.57 4.40
C GLN A 184 -8.82 15.81 5.58
N ILE A 185 -7.82 16.67 5.41
CA ILE A 185 -6.80 16.97 6.44
C ILE A 185 -6.66 18.49 6.56
N PRO A 186 -7.37 19.12 7.51
CA PRO A 186 -7.36 20.57 7.67
C PRO A 186 -5.95 21.16 7.85
N ALA A 187 -5.08 20.48 8.60
CA ALA A 187 -3.70 20.89 8.81
C ALA A 187 -2.87 21.00 7.50
N LEU A 188 -3.23 20.24 6.47
CA LEU A 188 -2.61 20.30 5.14
C LEU A 188 -3.36 21.21 4.16
N LYS A 189 -4.29 22.04 4.67
CA LYS A 189 -5.07 23.01 3.90
C LYS A 189 -5.87 22.40 2.75
N THR A 190 -6.41 21.19 2.97
CA THR A 190 -7.22 20.50 1.95
C THR A 190 -8.57 21.18 1.69
N GLY A 191 -9.06 22.00 2.62
CA GLY A 191 -10.41 22.55 2.57
C GLY A 191 -11.45 21.41 2.53
N ASN A 192 -12.38 21.48 1.58
CA ASN A 192 -13.38 20.44 1.35
C ASN A 192 -12.94 19.38 0.31
N ASN A 193 -11.75 19.51 -0.25
CA ASN A 193 -11.24 18.58 -1.24
C ASN A 193 -10.49 17.40 -0.55
N PRO A 194 -10.53 16.22 -1.14
CA PRO A 194 -9.69 15.13 -0.65
C PRO A 194 -8.20 15.37 -0.97
N THR A 195 -7.34 14.80 -0.16
CA THR A 195 -5.87 14.87 -0.32
C THR A 195 -5.40 14.51 -1.73
N SER A 196 -6.02 13.48 -2.34
CA SER A 196 -5.72 13.03 -3.70
C SER A 196 -5.99 14.07 -4.80
N LEU A 197 -6.83 15.09 -4.54
CA LEU A 197 -7.13 16.19 -5.46
C LEU A 197 -6.58 17.53 -4.97
N THR A 198 -5.73 17.53 -3.94
CA THR A 198 -5.19 18.74 -3.33
C THR A 198 -3.74 18.96 -3.74
N PRO A 199 -3.41 19.99 -4.57
CA PRO A 199 -2.05 20.22 -5.06
C PRO A 199 -1.01 20.42 -3.96
N SER A 200 -1.36 21.06 -2.83
CA SER A 200 -0.44 21.23 -1.70
C SER A 200 -0.01 19.89 -1.08
N VAL A 201 -0.85 18.85 -1.17
CA VAL A 201 -0.53 17.50 -0.69
C VAL A 201 0.26 16.72 -1.75
N VAL A 202 -0.24 16.65 -2.98
CA VAL A 202 0.36 15.78 -4.01
C VAL A 202 1.64 16.40 -4.57
N THR A 203 1.65 17.70 -4.84
CA THR A 203 2.82 18.39 -5.42
C THR A 203 3.69 19.02 -4.34
N GLY A 204 3.07 19.61 -3.33
CA GLY A 204 3.78 20.37 -2.30
C GLY A 204 4.34 19.53 -1.15
N LEU A 205 3.84 18.34 -0.89
CA LEU A 205 4.31 17.48 0.19
C LEU A 205 4.92 16.18 -0.33
N LEU A 206 4.28 15.48 -1.27
CA LEU A 206 4.75 14.18 -1.74
C LEU A 206 5.89 14.27 -2.76
N LYS A 207 5.94 15.33 -3.60
CA LYS A 207 6.90 15.47 -4.71
C LYS A 207 8.06 16.43 -4.40
N GLN A 208 8.24 16.83 -3.16
CA GLN A 208 9.40 17.59 -2.69
C GLN A 208 10.45 16.66 -2.10
#